data_449a9bd501ae8027d09a8f323530e31f
#
_entry.id   449a9bd501ae8027d09a8f323530e31f
#
_cell.length_a   1.000
_cell.length_b   1.000
_cell.length_c   1.000
_cell.angle_alpha   90.00
_cell.angle_beta   90.00
_cell.angle_gamma   90.00
#
_symmetry.space_group_name_H-M   'P 1'
#
loop_
_entity.id
_entity.type
_entity.pdbx_description
1 polymer ?
#
loop_
_entity_poly.entity_id
_entity_poly.type
_entity_poly.pdbx_seq_one_letter_code
_entity_poly.pdbx_strand_id
1 'polypeptide(L)'
;MQRIDVHHHLLPRFYVEAQLAAGITGSAYRGFPQWSPESSLALMNRLQIEKAILSYTSPGFWFGDQEQTNLLVKQANDYLSELSSKYPDRFGGFAAMPLPHIDSTLNEISRAFDQLGMDGICLLTSVDERYIGHRDFNPIYEELNHREAIVFIHPCYPPGTEASGWDIPRMLIDYPFETTRVATNLIMHGVLTRFPKIRFILSHAGGTLPFLAHRLAIFDKRTPLAENYPEGALSLLKRFWFDTALSANNVPLTALSEIADPQKILFGTDYPYVAEAVAENETKNLDLWEGFQKNIWKINNIKRENWIKIAT
;
A
#
# COMPACT_ATOMS: atom_id res chain seq x y z
N MET A 1 10.05 -17.04 -14.30
CA MET A 1 8.68 -16.46 -14.29
C MET A 1 8.81 -14.98 -14.03
N GLN A 2 8.13 -14.15 -14.79
CA GLN A 2 8.18 -12.70 -14.63
C GLN A 2 7.18 -12.27 -13.56
N ARG A 3 7.60 -11.39 -12.63
CA ARG A 3 6.78 -10.83 -11.55
C ARG A 3 6.66 -9.34 -11.71
N ILE A 4 5.56 -8.76 -11.23
CA ILE A 4 5.45 -7.32 -11.02
C ILE A 4 5.34 -7.10 -9.51
N ASP A 5 6.28 -6.33 -8.97
CA ASP A 5 6.37 -6.01 -7.55
C ASP A 5 5.61 -4.70 -7.30
N VAL A 6 4.46 -4.79 -6.62
CA VAL A 6 3.61 -3.63 -6.34
C VAL A 6 3.90 -2.98 -4.99
N HIS A 7 4.83 -3.57 -4.21
CA HIS A 7 5.22 -3.10 -2.91
C HIS A 7 6.74 -2.96 -2.84
N HIS A 8 7.23 -1.91 -3.49
CA HIS A 8 8.64 -1.60 -3.60
C HIS A 8 8.84 -0.10 -3.32
N HIS A 9 9.78 0.23 -2.45
CA HIS A 9 9.94 1.61 -2.02
C HIS A 9 11.17 2.25 -2.62
N LEU A 10 11.13 3.59 -2.69
CA LEU A 10 12.26 4.40 -3.07
C LEU A 10 12.62 5.35 -1.93
N LEU A 11 13.92 5.61 -1.76
CA LEU A 11 14.46 6.50 -0.74
C LEU A 11 15.53 7.42 -1.33
N PRO A 12 15.13 8.37 -2.18
CA PRO A 12 16.09 9.33 -2.70
C PRO A 12 16.62 10.21 -1.56
N ARG A 13 17.86 10.66 -1.73
CA ARG A 13 18.60 11.39 -0.69
C ARG A 13 17.84 12.60 -0.15
N PHE A 14 17.22 13.41 -1.02
CA PHE A 14 16.48 14.61 -0.60
C PHE A 14 15.31 14.27 0.33
N TYR A 15 14.63 13.12 0.11
CA TYR A 15 13.54 12.64 0.96
C TYR A 15 14.05 12.23 2.34
N VAL A 16 15.16 11.49 2.39
CA VAL A 16 15.81 11.12 3.67
C VAL A 16 16.28 12.36 4.42
N GLU A 17 16.87 13.33 3.74
CA GLU A 17 17.31 14.60 4.35
C GLU A 17 16.13 15.40 4.93
N ALA A 18 14.99 15.45 4.23
CA ALA A 18 13.79 16.09 4.75
C ALA A 18 13.24 15.40 6.01
N GLN A 19 13.25 14.06 6.04
CA GLN A 19 12.87 13.28 7.23
C GLN A 19 13.78 13.59 8.42
N LEU A 20 15.09 13.58 8.20
CA LEU A 20 16.10 13.89 9.23
C LEU A 20 15.94 15.33 9.75
N ALA A 21 15.66 16.29 8.87
CA ALA A 21 15.40 17.68 9.26
C ALA A 21 14.13 17.84 10.12
N ALA A 22 13.13 16.96 9.91
CA ALA A 22 11.94 16.87 10.75
C ALA A 22 12.15 16.06 12.04
N GLY A 23 13.38 15.64 12.35
CA GLY A 23 13.71 14.88 13.56
C GLY A 23 13.42 13.38 13.46
N ILE A 24 13.07 12.88 12.28
CA ILE A 24 12.77 11.47 12.03
C ILE A 24 14.07 10.77 11.61
N THR A 25 14.59 9.90 12.47
CA THR A 25 15.91 9.29 12.27
C THR A 25 15.90 7.95 11.54
N GLY A 26 14.73 7.46 11.16
CA GLY A 26 14.56 6.21 10.43
C GLY A 26 13.16 5.65 10.55
N SER A 27 12.94 4.56 9.85
CA SER A 27 11.73 3.77 9.98
C SER A 27 12.00 2.63 10.96
N ALA A 28 11.04 2.39 11.86
CA ALA A 28 11.13 1.36 12.88
C ALA A 28 12.26 1.57 13.91
N TYR A 29 13.16 0.59 14.08
CA TYR A 29 14.25 0.58 15.06
C TYR A 29 15.65 0.75 14.42
N ARG A 30 15.68 1.00 13.12
CA ARG A 30 16.91 1.22 12.34
C ARG A 30 16.83 2.54 11.62
N GLY A 31 17.98 3.11 11.27
CA GLY A 31 18.05 4.23 10.35
C GLY A 31 17.42 3.91 8.99
N PHE A 32 17.31 4.90 8.14
CA PHE A 32 16.85 4.68 6.77
C PHE A 32 17.76 3.70 6.04
N PRO A 33 17.23 2.70 5.31
CA PRO A 33 18.05 1.81 4.51
C PRO A 33 18.75 2.59 3.39
N GLN A 34 19.92 2.11 3.01
CA GLN A 34 20.59 2.62 1.81
C GLN A 34 19.83 2.15 0.59
N TRP A 35 19.57 3.06 -0.33
CA TRP A 35 18.83 2.77 -1.55
C TRP A 35 19.41 3.51 -2.75
N SER A 36 19.40 2.86 -3.90
CA SER A 36 19.59 3.47 -5.21
C SER A 36 18.75 2.74 -6.26
N PRO A 37 18.48 3.36 -7.41
CA PRO A 37 17.84 2.65 -8.53
C PRO A 37 18.59 1.38 -8.94
N GLU A 38 19.91 1.42 -8.91
CA GLU A 38 20.78 0.29 -9.27
C GLU A 38 20.64 -0.87 -8.29
N SER A 39 20.49 -0.58 -6.99
CA SER A 39 20.26 -1.63 -5.98
C SER A 39 18.89 -2.32 -6.18
N SER A 40 17.84 -1.55 -6.51
CA SER A 40 16.54 -2.09 -6.89
C SER A 40 16.65 -2.98 -8.13
N LEU A 41 17.29 -2.49 -9.20
CA LEU A 41 17.49 -3.26 -10.44
C LEU A 41 18.27 -4.55 -10.19
N ALA A 42 19.30 -4.53 -9.33
CA ALA A 42 20.06 -5.72 -8.98
C ALA A 42 19.20 -6.78 -8.27
N LEU A 43 18.39 -6.37 -7.27
CA LEU A 43 17.44 -7.26 -6.61
C LEU A 43 16.40 -7.81 -7.59
N MET A 44 15.80 -6.94 -8.40
CA MET A 44 14.80 -7.32 -9.40
C MET A 44 15.33 -8.39 -10.36
N ASN A 45 16.59 -8.24 -10.82
CA ASN A 45 17.21 -9.23 -11.69
C ASN A 45 17.38 -10.59 -10.99
N ARG A 46 17.80 -10.60 -9.73
CA ARG A 46 17.96 -11.85 -8.94
C ARG A 46 16.61 -12.54 -8.69
N LEU A 47 15.56 -11.77 -8.40
CA LEU A 47 14.24 -12.31 -8.09
C LEU A 47 13.33 -12.49 -9.31
N GLN A 48 13.84 -12.25 -10.52
CA GLN A 48 13.07 -12.31 -11.76
C GLN A 48 11.83 -11.38 -11.73
N ILE A 49 12.00 -10.18 -11.14
CA ILE A 49 11.00 -9.12 -11.14
C ILE A 49 11.15 -8.36 -12.46
N GLU A 50 10.10 -8.36 -13.27
CA GLU A 50 10.06 -7.64 -14.54
C GLU A 50 9.95 -6.14 -14.28
N LYS A 51 8.97 -5.73 -13.49
CA LYS A 51 8.70 -4.33 -13.17
C LYS A 51 8.40 -4.18 -11.68
N ALA A 52 8.87 -3.09 -11.07
CA ALA A 52 8.51 -2.67 -9.73
C ALA A 52 7.70 -1.37 -9.81
N ILE A 53 6.58 -1.32 -9.08
CA ILE A 53 5.79 -0.11 -8.91
C ILE A 53 6.26 0.55 -7.63
N LEU A 54 6.99 1.63 -7.78
CA LEU A 54 7.65 2.31 -6.68
C LEU A 54 6.69 3.20 -5.90
N SER A 55 6.85 3.26 -4.59
CA SER A 55 6.09 4.15 -3.72
C SER A 55 6.95 4.70 -2.59
N TYR A 56 6.60 5.88 -2.11
CA TYR A 56 7.06 6.35 -0.81
C TYR A 56 6.23 5.71 0.29
N THR A 57 6.83 5.55 1.47
CA THR A 57 6.19 4.88 2.60
C THR A 57 6.20 5.73 3.87
N SER A 58 5.79 5.15 4.99
CA SER A 58 5.92 5.77 6.32
C SER A 58 7.38 6.20 6.60
N PRO A 59 7.56 7.38 7.21
CA PRO A 59 6.57 8.21 7.87
C PRO A 59 5.79 9.18 6.95
N GLY A 60 6.03 9.21 5.64
CA GLY A 60 5.29 10.04 4.70
C GLY A 60 5.84 11.45 4.54
N PHE A 61 4.97 12.42 4.33
CA PHE A 61 5.33 13.78 3.93
C PHE A 61 4.81 14.87 4.87
N TRP A 62 3.92 14.53 5.80
CA TRP A 62 3.31 15.50 6.71
C TRP A 62 4.16 15.72 7.96
N PHE A 63 4.70 16.92 8.10
CA PHE A 63 5.51 17.36 9.25
C PHE A 63 4.92 18.60 9.95
N GLY A 64 3.59 18.82 9.77
CA GLY A 64 2.89 19.95 10.39
C GLY A 64 2.89 21.24 9.58
N ASP A 65 3.50 21.26 8.37
CA ASP A 65 3.53 22.41 7.47
C ASP A 65 3.06 22.03 6.06
N GLN A 66 1.98 22.67 5.60
CA GLN A 66 1.34 22.33 4.33
C GLN A 66 2.16 22.79 3.12
N GLU A 67 2.82 23.93 3.19
CA GLU A 67 3.62 24.44 2.06
C GLU A 67 4.85 23.56 1.85
N GLN A 68 5.56 23.21 2.91
CA GLN A 68 6.64 22.23 2.86
C GLN A 68 6.18 20.88 2.34
N THR A 69 5.02 20.40 2.79
CA THR A 69 4.43 19.13 2.32
C THR A 69 4.18 19.18 0.81
N ASN A 70 3.55 20.25 0.31
CA ASN A 70 3.29 20.44 -1.12
C ASN A 70 4.57 20.43 -1.95
N LEU A 71 5.60 21.16 -1.51
CA LEU A 71 6.89 21.24 -2.20
C LEU A 71 7.61 19.89 -2.23
N LEU A 72 7.66 19.21 -1.09
CA LEU A 72 8.33 17.91 -0.96
C LEU A 72 7.61 16.81 -1.76
N VAL A 73 6.29 16.76 -1.74
CA VAL A 73 5.49 15.82 -2.53
C VAL A 73 5.68 16.08 -4.02
N LYS A 74 5.67 17.35 -4.43
CA LYS A 74 5.93 17.71 -5.83
C LYS A 74 7.30 17.22 -6.28
N GLN A 75 8.35 17.50 -5.52
CA GLN A 75 9.71 17.04 -5.81
C GLN A 75 9.80 15.50 -5.86
N ALA A 76 9.13 14.83 -4.93
CA ALA A 76 9.12 13.38 -4.84
C ALA A 76 8.44 12.73 -6.07
N ASN A 77 7.32 13.27 -6.51
CA ASN A 77 6.60 12.75 -7.67
C ASN A 77 7.32 13.09 -8.99
N ASP A 78 7.96 14.27 -9.08
CA ASP A 78 8.81 14.62 -10.23
C ASP A 78 9.97 13.61 -10.35
N TYR A 79 10.68 13.32 -9.26
CA TYR A 79 11.75 12.34 -9.23
C TYR A 79 11.27 10.91 -9.62
N LEU A 80 10.11 10.49 -9.11
CA LEU A 80 9.52 9.19 -9.45
C LEU A 80 9.18 9.10 -10.93
N SER A 81 8.61 10.16 -11.52
CA SER A 81 8.30 10.24 -12.94
C SER A 81 9.57 10.21 -13.82
N GLU A 82 10.60 10.95 -13.44
CA GLU A 82 11.89 10.92 -14.13
C GLU A 82 12.51 9.50 -14.09
N LEU A 83 12.47 8.85 -12.94
CA LEU A 83 12.98 7.49 -12.78
C LEU A 83 12.20 6.47 -13.62
N SER A 84 10.87 6.54 -13.62
CA SER A 84 10.01 5.69 -14.43
C SER A 84 10.22 5.93 -15.93
N SER A 85 10.43 7.18 -16.34
CA SER A 85 10.74 7.54 -17.73
C SER A 85 12.13 7.05 -18.16
N LYS A 86 13.10 7.05 -17.24
CA LYS A 86 14.46 6.53 -17.50
C LYS A 86 14.49 5.01 -17.66
N TYR A 87 13.59 4.30 -16.95
CA TYR A 87 13.53 2.84 -16.93
C TYR A 87 12.09 2.35 -17.15
N PRO A 88 11.44 2.63 -18.30
CA PRO A 88 10.00 2.46 -18.49
C PRO A 88 9.52 0.99 -18.37
N ASP A 89 10.38 0.03 -18.72
CA ASP A 89 10.09 -1.40 -18.62
C ASP A 89 10.40 -1.97 -17.22
N ARG A 90 11.02 -1.19 -16.34
CA ARG A 90 11.49 -1.68 -15.04
C ARG A 90 10.79 -0.97 -13.87
N PHE A 91 10.45 0.30 -13.98
CA PHE A 91 9.80 1.05 -12.93
C PHE A 91 8.47 1.65 -13.40
N GLY A 92 7.49 1.60 -12.51
CA GLY A 92 6.29 2.38 -12.52
C GLY A 92 6.18 3.12 -11.18
N GLY A 93 5.08 3.84 -10.94
CA GLY A 93 4.99 4.60 -9.71
C GLY A 93 3.58 4.81 -9.17
N PHE A 94 3.46 4.72 -7.84
CA PHE A 94 2.34 5.23 -7.07
C PHE A 94 2.72 6.59 -6.49
N ALA A 95 2.06 7.65 -6.97
CA ALA A 95 2.34 9.02 -6.56
C ALA A 95 2.04 9.26 -5.08
N ALA A 96 2.89 10.02 -4.41
CA ALA A 96 2.62 10.54 -3.07
C ALA A 96 1.58 11.68 -3.11
N MET A 97 0.82 11.85 -2.03
CA MET A 97 -0.23 12.85 -1.94
C MET A 97 0.04 13.84 -0.79
N PRO A 98 -0.21 15.16 -0.99
CA PRO A 98 0.07 16.19 0.01
C PRO A 98 -1.08 16.32 1.03
N LEU A 99 -1.52 15.20 1.60
CA LEU A 99 -2.47 15.18 2.69
C LEU A 99 -1.86 15.86 3.95
N PRO A 100 -2.70 16.46 4.80
CA PRO A 100 -4.17 16.35 4.86
C PRO A 100 -4.95 17.38 4.01
N HIS A 101 -4.32 18.22 3.24
CA HIS A 101 -4.96 19.33 2.52
C HIS A 101 -5.66 18.85 1.24
N ILE A 102 -7.00 19.00 1.20
CA ILE A 102 -7.83 18.43 0.14
C ILE A 102 -7.53 19.04 -1.23
N ASP A 103 -7.54 20.39 -1.34
CA ASP A 103 -7.35 21.06 -2.62
C ASP A 103 -5.96 20.80 -3.23
N SER A 104 -4.91 20.81 -2.39
CA SER A 104 -3.56 20.45 -2.83
C SER A 104 -3.51 18.99 -3.32
N THR A 105 -4.21 18.10 -2.63
CA THR A 105 -4.28 16.68 -3.01
C THR A 105 -5.02 16.48 -4.33
N LEU A 106 -6.15 17.17 -4.57
CA LEU A 106 -6.87 17.10 -5.83
C LEU A 106 -6.03 17.61 -7.00
N ASN A 107 -5.31 18.72 -6.79
CA ASN A 107 -4.37 19.25 -7.78
C ASN A 107 -3.25 18.26 -8.10
N GLU A 108 -2.68 17.62 -7.07
CA GLU A 108 -1.61 16.64 -7.25
C GLU A 108 -2.10 15.34 -7.89
N ILE A 109 -3.33 14.89 -7.60
CA ILE A 109 -3.96 13.75 -8.30
C ILE A 109 -4.03 14.04 -9.80
N SER A 110 -4.56 15.22 -10.17
CA SER A 110 -4.63 15.63 -11.58
C SER A 110 -3.23 15.65 -12.21
N ARG A 111 -2.25 16.24 -11.54
CA ARG A 111 -0.87 16.29 -12.04
C ARG A 111 -0.26 14.90 -12.19
N ALA A 112 -0.45 14.01 -11.21
CA ALA A 112 0.11 12.67 -11.20
C ALA A 112 -0.38 11.84 -12.40
N PHE A 113 -1.67 11.86 -12.68
CA PHE A 113 -2.26 11.09 -13.78
C PHE A 113 -2.10 11.77 -15.14
N ASP A 114 -2.34 13.08 -15.23
CA ASP A 114 -2.46 13.78 -16.51
C ASP A 114 -1.12 14.28 -17.07
N GLN A 115 -0.10 14.48 -16.21
CA GLN A 115 1.20 15.04 -16.60
C GLN A 115 2.37 14.09 -16.33
N LEU A 116 2.33 13.35 -15.20
CA LEU A 116 3.46 12.50 -14.79
C LEU A 116 3.31 11.03 -15.18
N GLY A 117 2.13 10.61 -15.68
CA GLY A 117 1.88 9.25 -16.14
C GLY A 117 1.99 8.17 -15.05
N MET A 118 1.56 8.51 -13.82
CA MET A 118 1.62 7.57 -12.69
C MET A 118 0.62 6.42 -12.85
N ASP A 119 1.01 5.23 -12.40
CA ASP A 119 0.16 4.03 -12.42
C ASP A 119 -0.99 4.09 -11.40
N GLY A 120 -0.85 4.92 -10.36
CA GLY A 120 -1.81 5.09 -9.28
C GLY A 120 -1.29 6.05 -8.22
N ILE A 121 -1.88 6.02 -7.03
CA ILE A 121 -1.42 6.81 -5.88
C ILE A 121 -1.14 5.91 -4.68
N CYS A 122 -0.27 6.38 -3.78
CA CYS A 122 -0.03 5.78 -2.46
C CYS A 122 -0.63 6.66 -1.37
N LEU A 123 -1.42 6.05 -0.49
CA LEU A 123 -1.92 6.68 0.73
C LEU A 123 -1.41 5.93 1.95
N LEU A 124 -1.09 6.66 3.02
CA LEU A 124 -0.86 6.06 4.33
C LEU A 124 -2.20 5.79 5.02
N THR A 125 -2.21 4.90 6.01
CA THR A 125 -3.44 4.52 6.75
C THR A 125 -4.11 5.67 7.46
N SER A 126 -3.29 6.64 7.88
CA SER A 126 -3.76 7.87 8.56
C SER A 126 -2.84 9.05 8.25
N VAL A 127 -3.35 10.24 8.43
CA VAL A 127 -2.61 11.51 8.37
C VAL A 127 -3.23 12.49 9.33
N ASP A 128 -2.41 13.27 10.04
CA ASP A 128 -2.88 14.32 10.96
C ASP A 128 -3.99 13.78 11.91
N GLU A 129 -3.69 12.68 12.61
CA GLU A 129 -4.57 12.00 13.57
C GLU A 129 -5.88 11.41 12.99
N ARG A 130 -6.07 11.41 11.66
CA ARG A 130 -7.29 10.93 11.00
C ARG A 130 -7.00 9.75 10.08
N TYR A 131 -7.78 8.68 10.23
CA TYR A 131 -7.82 7.58 9.25
C TYR A 131 -8.39 8.05 7.91
N ILE A 132 -7.81 7.55 6.83
CA ILE A 132 -8.19 8.00 5.48
C ILE A 132 -9.64 7.69 5.07
N GLY A 133 -10.36 6.79 5.76
CA GLY A 133 -11.81 6.60 5.53
C GLY A 133 -12.69 7.71 6.14
N HIS A 134 -12.12 8.73 6.78
CA HIS A 134 -12.88 9.84 7.32
C HIS A 134 -13.57 10.63 6.19
N ARG A 135 -14.81 11.10 6.46
CA ARG A 135 -15.66 11.79 5.46
C ARG A 135 -15.04 13.03 4.82
N ASP A 136 -14.11 13.69 5.51
CA ASP A 136 -13.43 14.86 4.99
C ASP A 136 -12.62 14.55 3.72
N PHE A 137 -12.20 13.28 3.54
CA PHE A 137 -11.49 12.83 2.35
C PHE A 137 -12.41 12.41 1.19
N ASN A 138 -13.74 12.53 1.32
CA ASN A 138 -14.69 12.19 0.25
C ASN A 138 -14.39 12.88 -1.09
N PRO A 139 -14.05 14.19 -1.16
CA PRO A 139 -13.73 14.81 -2.44
C PRO A 139 -12.56 14.13 -3.17
N ILE A 140 -11.58 13.63 -2.42
CA ILE A 140 -10.47 12.86 -2.98
C ILE A 140 -10.98 11.54 -3.57
N TYR A 141 -11.85 10.83 -2.85
CA TYR A 141 -12.43 9.57 -3.35
C TYR A 141 -13.35 9.78 -4.54
N GLU A 142 -14.07 10.90 -4.64
CA GLU A 142 -14.86 11.26 -5.81
C GLU A 142 -13.98 11.36 -7.06
N GLU A 143 -12.86 12.07 -6.98
CA GLU A 143 -11.92 12.23 -8.07
C GLU A 143 -11.24 10.90 -8.42
N LEU A 144 -10.78 10.14 -7.42
CA LEU A 144 -10.17 8.82 -7.65
C LEU A 144 -11.15 7.83 -8.27
N ASN A 145 -12.41 7.86 -7.87
CA ASN A 145 -13.47 7.03 -8.45
C ASN A 145 -13.78 7.43 -9.89
N HIS A 146 -13.80 8.74 -10.20
CA HIS A 146 -13.96 9.22 -11.57
C HIS A 146 -12.86 8.69 -12.49
N ARG A 147 -11.63 8.66 -11.99
CA ARG A 147 -10.44 8.17 -12.71
C ARG A 147 -10.29 6.64 -12.70
N GLU A 148 -11.15 5.91 -12.00
CA GLU A 148 -11.00 4.46 -11.80
C GLU A 148 -9.61 4.08 -11.26
N ALA A 149 -9.11 4.88 -10.32
CA ALA A 149 -7.72 4.89 -9.89
C ALA A 149 -7.33 3.63 -9.09
N ILE A 150 -6.04 3.27 -9.19
CA ILE A 150 -5.40 2.36 -8.26
C ILE A 150 -4.92 3.15 -7.05
N VAL A 151 -5.24 2.67 -5.85
CA VAL A 151 -4.82 3.27 -4.59
C VAL A 151 -4.10 2.22 -3.76
N PHE A 152 -2.79 2.34 -3.64
CA PHE A 152 -1.98 1.52 -2.75
C PHE A 152 -2.03 2.10 -1.34
N ILE A 153 -2.38 1.29 -0.36
CA ILE A 153 -2.46 1.69 1.05
C ILE A 153 -1.30 1.07 1.81
N HIS A 154 -0.40 1.92 2.32
CA HIS A 154 0.70 1.51 3.16
C HIS A 154 0.46 1.90 4.63
N PRO A 155 0.73 1.04 5.61
CA PRO A 155 0.58 1.38 7.02
C PRO A 155 1.56 2.45 7.47
N CYS A 156 1.12 3.22 8.47
CA CYS A 156 1.96 4.09 9.28
C CYS A 156 1.69 3.82 10.76
N TYR A 157 2.36 4.54 11.65
CA TYR A 157 2.06 4.40 13.07
C TYR A 157 0.65 4.90 13.38
N PRO A 158 -0.06 4.20 14.31
CA PRO A 158 -1.42 4.57 14.65
C PRO A 158 -1.47 5.95 15.31
N PRO A 159 -2.52 6.75 15.04
CA PRO A 159 -2.75 8.02 15.68
C PRO A 159 -2.76 7.94 17.20
N GLY A 160 -2.23 8.97 17.89
CA GLY A 160 -2.31 9.10 19.34
C GLY A 160 -1.53 8.06 20.16
N THR A 161 -0.63 7.30 19.56
CA THR A 161 0.08 6.21 20.26
C THR A 161 1.53 6.53 20.60
N GLU A 162 1.84 7.78 20.90
CA GLU A 162 3.18 8.15 21.33
C GLU A 162 3.57 7.45 22.65
N ALA A 163 4.75 6.83 22.63
CA ALA A 163 5.53 6.36 23.78
C ALA A 163 4.76 5.72 24.95
N SER A 164 4.14 4.58 24.73
CA SER A 164 3.49 3.80 25.81
C SER A 164 4.47 2.93 26.64
N GLY A 165 5.78 3.21 26.62
CA GLY A 165 6.78 2.32 27.25
C GLY A 165 6.98 0.99 26.49
N TRP A 166 6.53 0.92 25.27
CA TRP A 166 6.70 -0.23 24.40
C TRP A 166 8.11 -0.21 23.81
N ASP A 167 8.91 -1.18 24.18
CA ASP A 167 10.34 -1.32 23.80
C ASP A 167 10.59 -2.27 22.62
N ILE A 168 9.50 -2.79 22.03
CA ILE A 168 9.55 -3.65 20.85
C ILE A 168 9.35 -2.80 19.59
N PRO A 169 9.99 -3.13 18.46
CA PRO A 169 9.77 -2.44 17.20
C PRO A 169 8.29 -2.43 16.82
N ARG A 170 7.66 -1.26 16.86
CA ARG A 170 6.21 -1.07 16.71
C ARG A 170 5.68 -1.59 15.39
N MET A 171 6.46 -1.50 14.31
CA MET A 171 6.10 -1.99 12.99
C MET A 171 5.71 -3.48 12.99
N LEU A 172 6.25 -4.30 13.92
CA LEU A 172 5.94 -5.74 13.99
C LEU A 172 4.46 -6.00 14.28
N ILE A 173 3.83 -5.12 15.05
CA ILE A 173 2.44 -5.24 15.45
C ILE A 173 1.60 -4.11 14.84
N ASP A 174 2.04 -2.85 14.95
CA ASP A 174 1.23 -1.71 14.55
C ASP A 174 0.90 -1.74 13.05
N TYR A 175 1.86 -2.02 12.17
CA TYR A 175 1.63 -1.98 10.72
C TYR A 175 0.54 -2.97 10.25
N PRO A 176 0.59 -4.28 10.60
CA PRO A 176 -0.51 -5.19 10.26
C PRO A 176 -1.85 -4.74 10.84
N PHE A 177 -1.86 -4.21 12.07
CA PHE A 177 -3.10 -3.73 12.67
C PHE A 177 -3.60 -2.43 12.05
N GLU A 178 -2.73 -1.55 11.61
CA GLU A 178 -3.14 -0.32 10.92
C GLU A 178 -3.73 -0.60 9.54
N THR A 179 -3.15 -1.53 8.78
CA THR A 179 -3.78 -2.01 7.53
C THR A 179 -5.19 -2.57 7.80
N THR A 180 -5.34 -3.33 8.89
CA THR A 180 -6.64 -3.87 9.31
C THR A 180 -7.63 -2.78 9.72
N ARG A 181 -7.17 -1.80 10.49
CA ARG A 181 -8.02 -0.66 10.94
C ARG A 181 -8.49 0.17 9.75
N VAL A 182 -7.59 0.52 8.83
CA VAL A 182 -7.97 1.34 7.67
C VAL A 182 -8.92 0.60 6.74
N ALA A 183 -8.71 -0.68 6.48
CA ALA A 183 -9.62 -1.47 5.66
C ALA A 183 -11.03 -1.53 6.30
N THR A 184 -11.10 -1.77 7.60
CA THR A 184 -12.35 -1.74 8.37
C THR A 184 -13.00 -0.35 8.32
N ASN A 185 -12.20 0.71 8.47
CA ASN A 185 -12.66 2.10 8.43
C ASN A 185 -13.25 2.45 7.06
N LEU A 186 -12.57 2.08 5.96
CA LEU A 186 -13.06 2.28 4.59
C LEU A 186 -14.39 1.55 4.33
N ILE A 187 -14.53 0.32 4.82
CA ILE A 187 -15.78 -0.45 4.70
C ILE A 187 -16.89 0.24 5.48
N MET A 188 -16.70 0.45 6.77
CA MET A 188 -17.75 0.92 7.67
C MET A 188 -18.19 2.35 7.41
N HIS A 189 -17.32 3.20 6.87
CA HIS A 189 -17.68 4.54 6.41
C HIS A 189 -18.21 4.56 4.97
N GLY A 190 -18.41 3.41 4.35
CA GLY A 190 -19.05 3.26 3.03
C GLY A 190 -18.21 3.79 1.87
N VAL A 191 -16.90 3.90 2.02
CA VAL A 191 -16.02 4.37 0.93
C VAL A 191 -16.09 3.39 -0.24
N LEU A 192 -15.98 2.08 0.01
CA LEU A 192 -16.06 1.07 -1.05
C LEU A 192 -17.43 1.03 -1.73
N THR A 193 -18.51 1.26 -0.98
CA THR A 193 -19.88 1.29 -1.50
C THR A 193 -20.12 2.51 -2.39
N ARG A 194 -19.73 3.69 -1.92
CA ARG A 194 -19.93 4.95 -2.64
C ARG A 194 -18.98 5.15 -3.82
N PHE A 195 -17.78 4.61 -3.73
CA PHE A 195 -16.71 4.79 -4.72
C PHE A 195 -16.25 3.44 -5.29
N PRO A 196 -17.14 2.72 -6.01
CA PRO A 196 -16.94 1.33 -6.39
C PRO A 196 -15.87 1.10 -7.45
N LYS A 197 -15.41 2.13 -8.14
CA LYS A 197 -14.44 1.98 -9.22
C LYS A 197 -12.99 2.08 -8.74
N ILE A 198 -12.77 2.55 -7.50
CA ILE A 198 -11.42 2.61 -6.93
C ILE A 198 -10.91 1.19 -6.67
N ARG A 199 -9.69 0.93 -7.10
CA ARG A 199 -8.99 -0.34 -6.90
C ARG A 199 -7.99 -0.19 -5.76
N PHE A 200 -8.43 -0.52 -4.53
CA PHE A 200 -7.58 -0.45 -3.34
C PHE A 200 -6.69 -1.69 -3.23
N ILE A 201 -5.37 -1.47 -3.09
CA ILE A 201 -4.40 -2.51 -2.75
C ILE A 201 -4.04 -2.35 -1.27
N LEU A 202 -4.25 -3.41 -0.50
CA LEU A 202 -3.84 -3.48 0.91
C LEU A 202 -2.49 -4.17 1.02
N SER A 203 -1.57 -3.55 1.74
CA SER A 203 -0.24 -4.10 2.00
C SER A 203 -0.28 -5.30 2.97
N HIS A 204 0.76 -6.15 2.91
CA HIS A 204 1.03 -7.23 3.87
C HIS A 204 -0.15 -8.20 4.04
N ALA A 205 -0.72 -8.70 2.92
CA ALA A 205 -1.90 -9.59 2.90
C ALA A 205 -3.12 -9.00 3.64
N GLY A 206 -3.22 -7.66 3.75
CA GLY A 206 -4.29 -7.01 4.51
C GLY A 206 -4.08 -7.02 6.03
N GLY A 207 -2.86 -7.31 6.49
CA GLY A 207 -2.52 -7.38 7.91
C GLY A 207 -3.24 -8.52 8.62
N THR A 208 -3.97 -8.21 9.68
CA THR A 208 -4.77 -9.20 10.43
C THR A 208 -6.23 -9.30 9.94
N LEU A 209 -6.58 -8.58 8.87
CA LEU A 209 -7.93 -8.54 8.33
C LEU A 209 -8.49 -9.92 7.95
N PRO A 210 -7.73 -10.85 7.31
CA PRO A 210 -8.21 -12.19 7.02
C PRO A 210 -8.66 -12.94 8.27
N PHE A 211 -7.93 -12.82 9.37
CA PHE A 211 -8.27 -13.45 10.64
C PHE A 211 -9.54 -12.86 11.27
N LEU A 212 -9.80 -11.55 11.08
CA LEU A 212 -10.92 -10.83 11.67
C LEU A 212 -12.16 -10.76 10.77
N ALA A 213 -12.11 -11.26 9.55
CA ALA A 213 -13.16 -11.09 8.54
C ALA A 213 -14.54 -11.52 9.03
N HIS A 214 -14.66 -12.72 9.61
CA HIS A 214 -15.94 -13.20 10.16
C HIS A 214 -16.41 -12.41 11.38
N ARG A 215 -15.47 -11.89 12.20
CA ARG A 215 -15.81 -11.02 13.32
C ARG A 215 -16.46 -9.73 12.84
N LEU A 216 -15.94 -9.14 11.76
CA LEU A 216 -16.55 -7.95 11.14
C LEU A 216 -17.98 -8.27 10.65
N ALA A 217 -18.17 -9.38 9.95
CA ALA A 217 -19.48 -9.79 9.43
C ALA A 217 -20.55 -10.03 10.52
N ILE A 218 -20.16 -10.47 11.73
CA ILE A 218 -21.10 -10.61 12.85
C ILE A 218 -21.76 -9.27 13.21
N PHE A 219 -21.07 -8.15 12.94
CA PHE A 219 -21.53 -6.81 13.27
C PHE A 219 -22.23 -6.08 12.12
N ASP A 220 -22.34 -6.66 10.92
CA ASP A 220 -22.93 -6.03 9.73
C ASP A 220 -24.33 -5.43 9.98
N LYS A 221 -25.14 -6.04 10.86
CA LYS A 221 -26.49 -5.57 11.21
C LYS A 221 -26.60 -5.00 12.63
N ARG A 222 -25.47 -4.83 13.32
CA ARG A 222 -25.43 -4.45 14.75
C ARG A 222 -24.71 -3.16 15.02
N THR A 223 -24.17 -2.52 13.99
CA THR A 223 -23.48 -1.23 14.10
C THR A 223 -24.38 -0.11 13.58
N PRO A 224 -24.31 1.10 14.15
CA PRO A 224 -24.97 2.28 13.59
C PRO A 224 -24.50 2.61 12.16
N LEU A 225 -23.35 2.07 11.75
CA LEU A 225 -22.75 2.31 10.43
C LEU A 225 -23.24 1.31 9.35
N ALA A 226 -24.09 0.32 9.72
CA ALA A 226 -24.51 -0.75 8.81
C ALA A 226 -25.15 -0.24 7.50
N GLU A 227 -25.83 0.90 7.55
CA GLU A 227 -26.46 1.52 6.38
C GLU A 227 -25.43 2.02 5.33
N ASN A 228 -24.18 2.25 5.73
CA ASN A 228 -23.13 2.72 4.83
C ASN A 228 -22.57 1.59 3.93
N TYR A 229 -22.79 0.31 4.31
CA TYR A 229 -22.24 -0.84 3.59
C TYR A 229 -23.25 -2.01 3.54
N PRO A 230 -24.38 -1.82 2.85
CA PRO A 230 -25.48 -2.77 2.80
C PRO A 230 -25.11 -4.13 2.21
N GLU A 231 -24.02 -4.20 1.43
CA GLU A 231 -23.47 -5.43 0.84
C GLU A 231 -22.85 -6.38 1.89
N GLY A 232 -22.57 -5.86 3.09
CA GLY A 232 -21.90 -6.58 4.17
C GLY A 232 -20.37 -6.64 4.03
N ALA A 233 -19.68 -6.78 5.16
CA ALA A 233 -18.23 -6.71 5.23
C ALA A 233 -17.53 -7.77 4.37
N LEU A 234 -17.99 -9.03 4.40
CA LEU A 234 -17.38 -10.12 3.62
C LEU A 234 -17.45 -9.87 2.10
N SER A 235 -18.55 -9.30 1.61
CA SER A 235 -18.68 -8.96 0.20
C SER A 235 -17.70 -7.85 -0.21
N LEU A 236 -17.57 -6.85 0.65
CA LEU A 236 -16.68 -5.71 0.40
C LEU A 236 -15.20 -6.08 0.55
N LEU A 237 -14.85 -7.02 1.45
CA LEU A 237 -13.49 -7.54 1.56
C LEU A 237 -12.97 -8.14 0.25
N LYS A 238 -13.82 -8.82 -0.52
CA LYS A 238 -13.48 -9.39 -1.83
C LYS A 238 -13.20 -8.33 -2.91
N ARG A 239 -13.48 -7.08 -2.63
CA ARG A 239 -13.20 -5.97 -3.56
C ARG A 239 -11.78 -5.46 -3.45
N PHE A 240 -11.12 -5.61 -2.30
CA PHE A 240 -9.73 -5.27 -2.14
C PHE A 240 -8.81 -6.16 -2.97
N TRP A 241 -7.69 -5.59 -3.36
CA TRP A 241 -6.50 -6.26 -3.83
C TRP A 241 -5.53 -6.36 -2.66
N PHE A 242 -4.65 -7.34 -2.66
CA PHE A 242 -3.73 -7.61 -1.57
C PHE A 242 -2.34 -7.89 -2.13
N ASP A 243 -1.29 -7.32 -1.55
CA ASP A 243 0.07 -7.77 -1.84
C ASP A 243 0.52 -8.88 -0.86
N THR A 244 1.66 -9.48 -1.15
CA THR A 244 2.19 -10.60 -0.38
C THR A 244 3.46 -10.25 0.40
N ALA A 245 3.86 -8.98 0.46
CA ALA A 245 5.05 -8.57 1.18
C ALA A 245 4.99 -9.01 2.65
N LEU A 246 6.08 -9.60 3.16
CA LEU A 246 6.22 -10.12 4.53
C LEU A 246 5.12 -11.11 4.96
N SER A 247 4.44 -11.72 3.99
CA SER A 247 3.28 -12.59 4.26
C SER A 247 3.33 -13.90 3.46
N ALA A 248 4.45 -14.22 2.82
CA ALA A 248 4.59 -15.39 1.95
C ALA A 248 4.91 -16.67 2.74
N ASN A 249 4.00 -17.06 3.64
CA ASN A 249 4.06 -18.34 4.35
C ASN A 249 2.64 -18.92 4.57
N ASN A 250 2.58 -20.17 5.06
CA ASN A 250 1.33 -20.91 5.13
C ASN A 250 0.22 -20.21 5.92
N VAL A 251 0.52 -19.58 7.04
CA VAL A 251 -0.52 -19.00 7.92
C VAL A 251 -1.24 -17.84 7.25
N PRO A 252 -0.56 -16.73 6.88
CA PRO A 252 -1.25 -15.60 6.25
C PRO A 252 -1.81 -15.94 4.86
N LEU A 253 -1.11 -16.75 4.04
CA LEU A 253 -1.60 -17.09 2.71
C LEU A 253 -2.85 -17.98 2.76
N THR A 254 -2.93 -18.94 3.70
CA THR A 254 -4.13 -19.74 3.89
C THR A 254 -5.30 -18.88 4.38
N ALA A 255 -5.08 -18.02 5.38
CA ALA A 255 -6.11 -17.12 5.87
C ALA A 255 -6.61 -16.15 4.77
N LEU A 256 -5.68 -15.60 3.97
CA LEU A 256 -6.02 -14.72 2.86
C LEU A 256 -6.84 -15.46 1.79
N SER A 257 -6.54 -16.74 1.51
CA SER A 257 -7.26 -17.54 0.50
C SER A 257 -8.73 -17.77 0.84
N GLU A 258 -9.12 -17.66 2.11
CA GLU A 258 -10.51 -17.80 2.54
C GLU A 258 -11.37 -16.55 2.24
N ILE A 259 -10.74 -15.39 2.11
CA ILE A 259 -11.47 -14.11 1.99
C ILE A 259 -11.22 -13.39 0.66
N ALA A 260 -10.05 -13.58 0.05
CA ALA A 260 -9.65 -12.86 -1.15
C ALA A 260 -10.04 -13.62 -2.43
N ASP A 261 -10.33 -12.87 -3.48
CA ASP A 261 -10.33 -13.41 -4.83
C ASP A 261 -8.87 -13.70 -5.24
N PRO A 262 -8.52 -14.95 -5.63
CA PRO A 262 -7.16 -15.28 -6.05
C PRO A 262 -6.62 -14.40 -7.18
N GLN A 263 -7.49 -13.82 -7.99
CA GLN A 263 -7.12 -12.91 -9.07
C GLN A 263 -6.74 -11.52 -8.58
N LYS A 264 -6.97 -11.22 -7.31
CA LYS A 264 -6.69 -9.93 -6.67
C LYS A 264 -5.52 -9.99 -5.70
N ILE A 265 -4.67 -11.01 -5.80
CA ILE A 265 -3.45 -11.11 -5.02
C ILE A 265 -2.26 -10.77 -5.89
N LEU A 266 -1.43 -9.88 -5.41
CA LEU A 266 -0.30 -9.26 -6.08
C LEU A 266 0.99 -9.64 -5.37
N PHE A 267 2.09 -9.65 -6.11
CA PHE A 267 3.41 -9.85 -5.53
C PHE A 267 3.96 -8.55 -4.94
N GLY A 268 4.58 -8.61 -3.75
CA GLY A 268 5.25 -7.49 -3.11
C GLY A 268 6.47 -7.94 -2.33
N THR A 269 7.53 -7.10 -2.25
CA THR A 269 8.78 -7.38 -1.53
C THR A 269 8.98 -6.54 -0.28
N ASP A 270 8.43 -5.33 -0.21
CA ASP A 270 8.71 -4.30 0.80
C ASP A 270 10.19 -3.87 0.84
N TYR A 271 10.92 -4.06 -0.28
CA TYR A 271 12.30 -3.58 -0.44
C TYR A 271 12.31 -2.05 -0.56
N PRO A 272 13.28 -1.33 0.02
CA PRO A 272 14.49 -1.78 0.73
C PRO A 272 14.33 -1.82 2.27
N TYR A 273 13.14 -1.64 2.81
CA TYR A 273 12.92 -1.74 4.26
C TYR A 273 13.08 -3.18 4.75
N VAL A 274 12.85 -4.14 3.89
CA VAL A 274 13.12 -5.55 4.09
C VAL A 274 14.49 -5.90 3.50
N ALA A 275 15.32 -6.62 4.26
CA ALA A 275 16.62 -7.07 3.78
C ALA A 275 16.47 -8.00 2.57
N GLU A 276 17.40 -7.93 1.61
CA GLU A 276 17.37 -8.70 0.38
C GLU A 276 17.19 -10.21 0.64
N ALA A 277 17.88 -10.76 1.65
CA ALA A 277 17.75 -12.18 2.02
C ALA A 277 16.34 -12.56 2.49
N VAL A 278 15.60 -11.62 3.11
CA VAL A 278 14.20 -11.84 3.49
C VAL A 278 13.31 -11.82 2.25
N ALA A 279 13.48 -10.84 1.37
CA ALA A 279 12.74 -10.76 0.11
C ALA A 279 12.97 -12.00 -0.77
N GLU A 280 14.20 -12.54 -0.80
CA GLU A 280 14.54 -13.79 -1.49
C GLU A 280 13.82 -15.00 -0.87
N ASN A 281 13.81 -15.10 0.46
CA ASN A 281 13.15 -16.19 1.16
C ASN A 281 11.61 -16.14 0.98
N GLU A 282 11.00 -14.95 1.14
CA GLU A 282 9.58 -14.76 0.90
C GLU A 282 9.19 -15.14 -0.55
N THR A 283 10.01 -14.76 -1.52
CA THR A 283 9.80 -15.11 -2.92
C THR A 283 9.82 -16.62 -3.13
N LYS A 284 10.78 -17.33 -2.52
CA LYS A 284 10.89 -18.82 -2.56
C LYS A 284 9.68 -19.47 -1.89
N ASN A 285 9.30 -18.98 -0.70
CA ASN A 285 8.16 -19.51 0.03
C ASN A 285 6.87 -19.38 -0.78
N LEU A 286 6.66 -18.24 -1.43
CA LEU A 286 5.52 -18.01 -2.29
C LEU A 286 5.50 -18.97 -3.49
N ASP A 287 6.66 -19.24 -4.11
CA ASP A 287 6.76 -20.17 -5.23
C ASP A 287 6.54 -21.64 -4.81
N LEU A 288 6.80 -21.98 -3.57
CA LEU A 288 6.67 -23.34 -3.01
C LEU A 288 5.34 -23.58 -2.28
N TRP A 289 4.53 -22.55 -2.08
CA TRP A 289 3.31 -22.69 -1.29
C TRP A 289 2.34 -23.70 -1.92
N GLU A 290 1.96 -24.72 -1.15
CA GLU A 290 1.12 -25.83 -1.63
C GLU A 290 -0.29 -25.43 -2.07
N GLY A 291 -0.78 -24.30 -1.60
CA GLY A 291 -2.05 -23.72 -2.05
C GLY A 291 -2.08 -23.47 -3.56
N PHE A 292 -0.93 -23.14 -4.16
CA PHE A 292 -0.77 -23.03 -5.61
C PHE A 292 -0.84 -24.39 -6.30
N GLN A 293 -0.26 -25.43 -5.69
CA GLN A 293 -0.26 -26.80 -6.24
C GLN A 293 -1.68 -27.41 -6.28
N LYS A 294 -2.54 -27.04 -5.35
CA LYS A 294 -3.95 -27.49 -5.30
C LYS A 294 -4.87 -26.75 -6.30
N ASN A 295 -4.32 -26.00 -7.25
CA ASN A 295 -5.07 -25.15 -8.20
C ASN A 295 -6.00 -24.10 -7.54
N ILE A 296 -5.86 -23.85 -6.24
CA ILE A 296 -6.60 -22.78 -5.55
C ILE A 296 -6.13 -21.44 -6.11
N TRP A 297 -4.81 -21.31 -6.35
CA TRP A 297 -4.20 -20.14 -6.98
C TRP A 297 -3.19 -20.57 -8.04
N LYS A 298 -3.39 -20.19 -9.28
CA LYS A 298 -2.37 -20.41 -10.29
C LYS A 298 -1.27 -19.38 -10.10
N ILE A 299 -0.03 -19.83 -9.86
CA ILE A 299 1.17 -19.00 -9.62
C ILE A 299 1.32 -17.87 -10.67
N ASN A 300 0.93 -18.13 -11.92
CA ASN A 300 1.02 -17.15 -13.00
C ASN A 300 0.12 -15.92 -12.80
N ASN A 301 -0.98 -16.05 -12.05
CA ASN A 301 -1.94 -14.96 -11.85
C ASN A 301 -1.47 -13.93 -10.81
N ILE A 302 -0.62 -14.32 -9.84
CA ILE A 302 -0.09 -13.39 -8.83
C ILE A 302 1.03 -12.50 -9.41
N LYS A 303 1.63 -12.90 -10.52
CA LYS A 303 2.86 -12.27 -11.00
C LYS A 303 2.57 -11.08 -11.91
N ARG A 304 2.13 -11.32 -13.13
CA ARG A 304 1.99 -10.30 -14.17
C ARG A 304 0.53 -10.08 -14.54
N GLU A 305 -0.22 -11.16 -14.67
CA GLU A 305 -1.60 -11.11 -15.17
C GLU A 305 -2.54 -10.37 -14.22
N ASN A 306 -2.35 -10.52 -12.89
CA ASN A 306 -3.15 -9.78 -11.93
C ASN A 306 -2.83 -8.28 -11.95
N TRP A 307 -1.55 -7.91 -12.13
CA TRP A 307 -1.20 -6.50 -12.32
C TRP A 307 -1.84 -5.93 -13.59
N ILE A 308 -1.77 -6.64 -14.71
CA ILE A 308 -2.42 -6.21 -15.95
C ILE A 308 -3.92 -5.99 -15.74
N LYS A 309 -4.60 -6.91 -15.03
CA LYS A 309 -6.03 -6.77 -14.73
C LYS A 309 -6.37 -5.58 -13.85
N ILE A 310 -5.52 -5.23 -12.90
CA ILE A 310 -5.76 -4.05 -12.05
C ILE A 310 -5.42 -2.76 -12.79
N ALA A 311 -4.44 -2.79 -13.70
CA ALA A 311 -3.97 -1.62 -14.42
C ALA A 311 -4.83 -1.27 -15.66
N THR A 312 -5.65 -2.21 -16.15
CA THR A 312 -6.61 -2.03 -17.25
C THR A 312 -8.03 -1.85 -16.75
#